data_5d928f0eb81345a7c9301923d018d60a
#
_entry.id   5d928f0eb81345a7c9301923d018d60a
#
_cell.length_a   1.000
_cell.length_b   1.000
_cell.length_c   1.000
_cell.angle_alpha   90.00
_cell.angle_beta   90.00
_cell.angle_gamma   90.00
#
_symmetry.space_group_name_H-M   'P 1'
#
loop_
_entity.id
_entity.type
_entity.pdbx_description
1 polymer ?
#
loop_
_entity_poly.entity_id
_entity_poly.type
_entity_poly.pdbx_seq_one_letter_code
_entity_poly.pdbx_strand_id
1 'polypeptide(L)'
;MTDRLALKMINEEVRASGLTINIKFADKNEPAQRATVRFKTPSNIASMLMDAAQELYLKKIKNAGLIRQIGISANDVVKESKTERSLFEEENAKEKTVLKTLNKIKEKYGKNSILRAIDLLPEATGRDRNKKIGGHKSGE
;
A
#
# COMPACT_ATOMS: atom_id res chain seq x y z
N MET A 1 1.50 1.87 -3.08
CA MET A 1 0.24 1.12 -2.89
C MET A 1 -0.16 1.09 -1.43
N THR A 2 0.73 0.72 -0.53
CA THR A 2 0.50 0.70 0.93
C THR A 2 0.07 2.04 1.50
N ASP A 3 0.70 3.15 1.08
CA ASP A 3 0.32 4.51 1.50
C ASP A 3 -1.15 4.83 1.20
N ARG A 4 -1.64 4.44 0.01
CA ARG A 4 -3.04 4.68 -0.38
C ARG A 4 -4.00 3.82 0.44
N LEU A 5 -3.61 2.57 0.73
CA LEU A 5 -4.41 1.67 1.57
C LEU A 5 -4.45 2.19 3.01
N ALA A 6 -3.30 2.58 3.58
CA ALA A 6 -3.19 3.17 4.91
C ALA A 6 -4.04 4.45 5.01
N LEU A 7 -3.89 5.37 4.05
CA LEU A 7 -4.67 6.61 4.03
C LEU A 7 -6.18 6.36 4.01
N LYS A 8 -6.63 5.39 3.19
CA LYS A 8 -8.04 5.00 3.16
C LYS A 8 -8.52 4.53 4.53
N MET A 9 -7.77 3.61 5.16
CA MET A 9 -8.11 3.09 6.49
C MET A 9 -8.10 4.19 7.56
N ILE A 10 -7.13 5.12 7.51
CA ILE A 10 -7.06 6.26 8.43
C ILE A 10 -8.28 7.18 8.28
N ASN A 11 -8.72 7.44 7.04
CA ASN A 11 -9.88 8.28 6.78
C ASN A 11 -11.21 7.61 7.17
N GLU A 12 -11.28 6.28 7.10
CA GLU A 12 -12.43 5.48 7.52
C GLU A 12 -12.39 5.10 9.01
N GLU A 13 -11.36 5.55 9.75
CA GLU A 13 -11.15 5.26 11.17
C GLU A 13 -11.16 3.74 11.47
N VAL A 14 -10.44 2.99 10.64
CA VAL A 14 -10.36 1.52 10.76
C VAL A 14 -8.90 1.05 10.75
N ARG A 15 -8.68 -0.16 11.28
CA ARG A 15 -7.40 -0.88 11.28
C ARG A 15 -7.60 -2.27 10.69
N ALA A 16 -6.59 -2.77 9.99
CA ALA A 16 -6.59 -4.13 9.44
C ALA A 16 -5.92 -5.11 10.40
N SER A 17 -6.49 -6.28 10.56
CA SER A 17 -5.90 -7.40 11.31
C SER A 17 -5.02 -8.29 10.43
N GLY A 18 -4.87 -7.96 9.16
CA GLY A 18 -4.00 -8.67 8.23
C GLY A 18 -3.91 -8.00 6.87
N LEU A 19 -3.00 -8.51 6.06
CA LEU A 19 -2.73 -8.03 4.70
C LEU A 19 -2.65 -9.21 3.74
N THR A 20 -3.21 -9.02 2.54
CA THR A 20 -3.06 -9.96 1.43
C THR A 20 -2.38 -9.26 0.27
N ILE A 21 -1.39 -9.92 -0.33
CA ILE A 21 -0.88 -9.56 -1.65
C ILE A 21 -1.39 -10.56 -2.69
N ASN A 22 -1.65 -10.06 -3.89
CA ASN A 22 -2.05 -10.86 -5.05
C ASN A 22 -1.20 -10.42 -6.25
N ILE A 23 -0.53 -11.36 -6.88
CA ILE A 23 0.38 -11.12 -7.99
C ILE A 23 -0.10 -11.90 -9.21
N LYS A 24 -0.23 -11.20 -10.33
CA LYS A 24 -0.49 -11.80 -11.64
C LYS A 24 0.73 -11.59 -12.54
N PHE A 25 1.11 -12.63 -13.22
CA PHE A 25 2.25 -12.63 -14.14
C PHE A 25 1.83 -12.23 -15.56
N ALA A 26 2.81 -11.84 -16.38
CA ALA A 26 2.60 -11.50 -17.78
C ALA A 26 2.24 -12.73 -18.61
N ASP A 27 2.85 -13.87 -18.30
CA ASP A 27 2.48 -15.16 -18.88
C ASP A 27 1.09 -15.57 -18.36
N LYS A 28 0.15 -15.78 -19.29
CA LYS A 28 -1.23 -16.19 -18.98
C LYS A 28 -1.33 -17.61 -18.44
N ASN A 29 -0.34 -18.46 -18.74
CA ASN A 29 -0.26 -19.84 -18.25
C ASN A 29 0.25 -19.90 -16.80
N GLU A 30 0.88 -18.83 -16.32
CA GLU A 30 1.35 -18.73 -14.96
C GLU A 30 0.19 -18.37 -14.02
N PRO A 31 -0.14 -19.23 -13.03
CA PRO A 31 -1.24 -18.97 -12.12
C PRO A 31 -0.94 -17.75 -11.23
N ALA A 32 -1.98 -16.97 -10.93
CA ALA A 32 -1.85 -15.89 -9.98
C ALA A 32 -1.47 -16.42 -8.59
N GLN A 33 -0.52 -15.76 -7.93
CA GLN A 33 -0.08 -16.12 -6.59
C GLN A 33 -0.65 -15.16 -5.55
N ARG A 34 -1.10 -15.72 -4.45
CA ARG A 34 -1.68 -14.97 -3.33
C ARG A 34 -1.00 -15.37 -2.03
N ALA A 35 -0.64 -14.38 -1.23
CA ALA A 35 -0.09 -14.59 0.10
C ALA A 35 -0.75 -13.66 1.11
N THR A 36 -0.97 -14.17 2.32
CA THR A 36 -1.66 -13.46 3.40
C THR A 36 -0.85 -13.54 4.68
N VAL A 37 -0.84 -12.47 5.45
CA VAL A 37 -0.31 -12.41 6.81
C VAL A 37 -1.38 -11.86 7.76
N ARG A 38 -1.42 -12.39 8.98
CA ARG A 38 -2.19 -11.82 10.09
C ARG A 38 -1.27 -11.01 11.00
N PHE A 39 -1.75 -9.88 11.45
CA PHE A 39 -1.05 -9.03 12.39
C PHE A 39 -1.41 -9.44 13.83
N LYS A 40 -0.44 -9.37 14.73
CA LYS A 40 -0.68 -9.57 16.17
C LYS A 40 -1.59 -8.48 16.73
N THR A 41 -1.42 -7.26 16.26
CA THR A 41 -2.23 -6.08 16.63
C THR A 41 -2.74 -5.42 15.36
N PRO A 42 -4.04 -5.12 15.24
CA PRO A 42 -4.58 -4.43 14.07
C PRO A 42 -3.89 -3.09 13.82
N SER A 43 -3.58 -2.77 12.55
CA SER A 43 -2.84 -1.57 12.20
C SER A 43 -3.35 -0.90 10.92
N ASN A 44 -3.13 0.41 10.81
CA ASN A 44 -3.30 1.22 9.60
C ASN A 44 -2.05 2.06 9.29
N ILE A 45 -0.90 1.65 9.82
CA ILE A 45 0.38 2.34 9.66
C ILE A 45 1.03 1.92 8.34
N ALA A 46 1.37 2.89 7.49
CA ALA A 46 1.84 2.63 6.13
C ALA A 46 3.18 1.89 6.08
N SER A 47 4.11 2.22 6.98
CA SER A 47 5.41 1.53 7.11
C SER A 47 5.21 0.05 7.46
N MET A 48 4.40 -0.26 8.46
CA MET A 48 4.09 -1.64 8.85
C MET A 48 3.44 -2.44 7.72
N LEU A 49 2.51 -1.82 6.97
CA LEU A 49 1.89 -2.47 5.81
C LEU A 49 2.90 -2.71 4.68
N MET A 50 3.86 -1.81 4.50
CA MET A 50 4.92 -1.97 3.50
C MET A 50 5.82 -3.14 3.86
N ASP A 51 6.31 -3.19 5.10
CA ASP A 51 7.19 -4.26 5.58
C ASP A 51 6.50 -5.63 5.46
N ALA A 52 5.23 -5.70 5.87
CA ALA A 52 4.43 -6.91 5.73
C ALA A 52 4.26 -7.34 4.26
N ALA A 53 4.03 -6.39 3.34
CA ALA A 53 3.89 -6.69 1.92
C ALA A 53 5.22 -7.17 1.31
N GLN A 54 6.34 -6.57 1.68
CA GLN A 54 7.68 -6.99 1.25
C GLN A 54 8.01 -8.39 1.78
N GLU A 55 7.76 -8.65 3.05
CA GLU A 55 8.00 -9.95 3.64
C GLU A 55 7.17 -11.05 2.96
N LEU A 56 5.89 -10.80 2.71
CA LEU A 56 5.02 -11.72 1.97
C LEU A 56 5.55 -12.00 0.56
N TYR A 57 5.99 -10.95 -0.14
CA TYR A 57 6.57 -11.09 -1.48
C TYR A 57 7.82 -11.97 -1.45
N LEU A 58 8.77 -11.66 -0.60
CA LEU A 58 10.06 -12.35 -0.54
C LEU A 58 9.94 -13.80 -0.06
N LYS A 59 9.05 -14.07 0.90
CA LYS A 59 8.96 -15.40 1.54
C LYS A 59 7.95 -16.35 0.89
N LYS A 60 6.90 -15.81 0.27
CA LYS A 60 5.74 -16.61 -0.15
C LYS A 60 5.49 -16.61 -1.66
N ILE A 61 5.98 -15.62 -2.38
CA ILE A 61 5.83 -15.59 -3.82
C ILE A 61 6.99 -16.36 -4.45
N LYS A 62 6.62 -17.45 -5.09
CA LYS A 62 7.56 -18.31 -5.81
C LYS A 62 7.43 -17.97 -7.27
N ASN A 63 8.34 -17.37 -7.84
CA ASN A 63 8.60 -17.20 -9.25
C ASN A 63 9.05 -15.76 -9.56
N ALA A 64 10.04 -15.73 -10.43
CA ALA A 64 10.65 -14.49 -10.91
C ALA A 64 10.12 -14.08 -12.30
N GLY A 65 8.96 -14.59 -12.73
CA GLY A 65 8.34 -14.18 -13.99
C GLY A 65 7.99 -12.69 -14.02
N LEU A 66 7.83 -12.14 -15.22
CA LEU A 66 7.42 -10.74 -15.39
C LEU A 66 6.06 -10.50 -14.72
N ILE A 67 6.02 -9.58 -13.77
CA ILE A 67 4.80 -9.24 -13.05
C ILE A 67 3.98 -8.27 -13.90
N ARG A 68 2.73 -8.64 -14.17
CA ARG A 68 1.75 -7.79 -14.85
C ARG A 68 0.96 -6.92 -13.88
N GLN A 69 0.60 -7.47 -12.72
CA GLN A 69 -0.26 -6.79 -11.76
C GLN A 69 0.07 -7.19 -10.32
N ILE A 70 0.13 -6.20 -9.45
CA ILE A 70 0.20 -6.40 -7.99
C ILE A 70 -1.05 -5.76 -7.38
N GLY A 71 -1.74 -6.51 -6.54
CA GLY A 71 -2.83 -6.04 -5.70
C GLY A 71 -2.50 -6.20 -4.23
N ILE A 72 -2.96 -5.27 -3.38
CA ILE A 72 -2.92 -5.41 -1.93
C ILE A 72 -4.31 -5.15 -1.36
N SER A 73 -4.67 -5.90 -0.32
CA SER A 73 -5.93 -5.73 0.40
C SER A 73 -5.75 -5.88 1.90
N ALA A 74 -6.48 -5.08 2.65
CA ALA A 74 -6.62 -5.20 4.09
C ALA A 74 -7.63 -6.29 4.43
N ASN A 75 -7.34 -7.10 5.43
CA ASN A 75 -8.21 -8.19 5.88
C ASN A 75 -8.68 -7.93 7.31
N ASP A 76 -9.87 -8.47 7.61
CA ASP A 76 -10.47 -8.44 8.95
C ASP A 76 -10.37 -7.04 9.58
N VAL A 77 -11.03 -6.09 8.90
CA VAL A 77 -10.97 -4.67 9.25
C VAL A 77 -11.83 -4.41 10.47
N VAL A 78 -11.28 -3.75 11.49
CA VAL A 78 -11.95 -3.37 12.73
C VAL A 78 -11.97 -1.85 12.90
N LYS A 79 -12.98 -1.31 13.59
CA LYS A 79 -13.02 0.12 13.93
C LYS A 79 -11.87 0.49 14.87
N GLU A 80 -11.27 1.64 14.62
CA GLU A 80 -10.23 2.19 15.51
C GLU A 80 -10.86 2.59 16.85
N SER A 81 -10.56 1.83 17.92
CA SER A 81 -11.02 2.17 19.27
C SER A 81 -10.10 3.24 19.86
N LYS A 82 -10.70 4.29 20.45
CA LYS A 82 -9.95 5.34 21.17
C LYS A 82 -9.30 4.82 22.46
N THR A 83 -9.63 3.60 22.88
CA THR A 83 -9.24 3.04 24.19
C THR A 83 -7.95 2.24 24.14
N GLU A 84 -7.52 1.78 22.95
CA GLU A 84 -6.27 1.03 22.81
C GLU A 84 -5.08 1.98 22.63
N ARG A 85 -4.48 2.39 23.74
CA ARG A 85 -3.20 3.11 23.73
C ARG A 85 -2.06 2.11 23.48
N SER A 86 -1.42 2.23 22.34
CA SER A 86 -0.17 1.53 22.03
C SER A 86 1.01 2.31 22.59
N LEU A 87 2.04 1.62 23.09
CA LEU A 87 3.32 2.22 23.50
C LEU A 87 4.01 3.03 22.38
N PHE A 88 3.64 2.80 21.11
CA PHE A 88 4.16 3.50 19.93
C PHE A 88 3.18 4.54 19.37
N GLU A 89 2.24 5.03 20.17
CA GLU A 89 1.16 5.89 19.71
C GLU A 89 1.66 7.23 19.14
N GLU A 90 2.72 7.80 19.73
CA GLU A 90 3.30 9.06 19.25
C GLU A 90 3.96 8.93 17.87
N GLU A 91 4.73 7.87 17.63
CA GLU A 91 5.35 7.62 16.32
C GLU A 91 4.29 7.33 15.26
N ASN A 92 3.30 6.52 15.60
CA ASN A 92 2.17 6.20 14.76
C ASN A 92 1.35 7.45 14.40
N ALA A 93 1.14 8.37 15.35
CA ALA A 93 0.43 9.62 15.13
C ALA A 93 1.22 10.56 14.19
N LYS A 94 2.53 10.63 14.33
CA LYS A 94 3.41 11.40 13.43
C LYS A 94 3.34 10.85 12.00
N GLU A 95 3.46 9.54 11.81
CA GLU A 95 3.37 8.91 10.48
C GLU A 95 2.01 9.18 9.82
N LYS A 96 0.91 9.02 10.55
CA LYS A 96 -0.44 9.34 10.06
C LYS A 96 -0.56 10.82 9.63
N THR A 97 -0.01 11.73 10.42
CA THR A 97 -0.03 13.17 10.12
C THR A 97 0.76 13.48 8.86
N VAL A 98 1.97 12.92 8.73
CA VAL A 98 2.81 13.07 7.54
C VAL A 98 2.08 12.52 6.31
N LEU A 99 1.49 11.34 6.39
CA LEU A 99 0.76 10.73 5.27
C LEU A 99 -0.43 11.58 4.82
N LYS A 100 -1.23 12.11 5.76
CA LYS A 100 -2.33 13.04 5.46
C LYS A 100 -1.83 14.34 4.80
N THR A 101 -0.73 14.90 5.30
CA THR A 101 -0.14 16.12 4.75
C THR A 101 0.38 15.91 3.34
N LEU A 102 1.10 14.81 3.09
CA LEU A 102 1.57 14.43 1.75
C LEU A 102 0.40 14.25 0.78
N ASN A 103 -0.71 13.68 1.25
CA ASN A 103 -1.90 13.54 0.41
C ASN A 103 -2.51 14.90 0.03
N LYS A 104 -2.64 15.83 0.98
CA LYS A 104 -3.13 17.21 0.71
C LYS A 104 -2.25 17.92 -0.32
N ILE A 105 -0.93 17.77 -0.24
CA ILE A 105 0.00 18.36 -1.21
C ILE A 105 -0.23 17.73 -2.60
N LYS A 106 -0.38 16.41 -2.67
CA LYS A 106 -0.66 15.71 -3.94
C LYS A 106 -2.02 16.07 -4.55
N GLU A 107 -3.02 16.34 -3.72
CA GLU A 107 -4.32 16.82 -4.18
C GLU A 107 -4.24 18.24 -4.76
N LYS A 108 -3.46 19.12 -4.12
CA LYS A 108 -3.33 20.51 -4.53
C LYS A 108 -2.40 20.71 -5.74
N TYR A 109 -1.29 19.99 -5.80
CA TYR A 109 -0.21 20.20 -6.77
C TYR A 109 -0.02 19.03 -7.75
N GLY A 110 -0.87 17.99 -7.67
CA GLY A 110 -0.81 16.80 -8.50
C GLY A 110 -0.08 15.63 -7.87
N LYS A 111 -0.42 14.43 -8.34
CA LYS A 111 0.04 13.16 -7.75
C LYS A 111 1.56 12.96 -7.79
N ASN A 112 2.26 13.64 -8.69
CA ASN A 112 3.71 13.55 -8.85
C ASN A 112 4.48 14.72 -8.20
N SER A 113 3.80 15.61 -7.47
CA SER A 113 4.44 16.76 -6.80
C SER A 113 5.40 16.35 -5.69
N ILE A 114 5.13 15.25 -5.01
CA ILE A 114 6.02 14.63 -4.03
C ILE A 114 6.07 13.13 -4.31
N LEU A 115 7.29 12.60 -4.45
CA LEU A 115 7.57 11.20 -4.72
C LEU A 115 8.51 10.63 -3.65
N ARG A 116 8.45 9.34 -3.43
CA ARG A 116 9.50 8.63 -2.68
C ARG A 116 10.72 8.46 -3.59
N ALA A 117 11.93 8.44 -3.01
CA ALA A 117 13.16 8.26 -3.78
C ALA A 117 13.13 7.00 -4.68
N ILE A 118 12.50 5.92 -4.20
CA ILE A 118 12.31 4.69 -4.97
C ILE A 118 11.49 4.89 -6.24
N ASP A 119 10.60 5.89 -6.29
CA ASP A 119 9.80 6.20 -7.49
C ASP A 119 10.64 6.90 -8.59
N LEU A 120 11.88 7.28 -8.28
CA LEU A 120 12.82 7.89 -9.23
C LEU A 120 13.72 6.87 -9.93
N LEU A 121 13.72 5.61 -9.48
CA LEU A 121 14.46 4.53 -10.15
C LEU A 121 13.93 4.29 -11.57
N PRO A 122 14.80 3.91 -12.52
CA PRO A 122 14.40 3.67 -13.91
C PRO A 122 13.25 2.64 -14.06
N GLU A 123 13.25 1.61 -13.22
CA GLU A 123 12.26 0.53 -13.22
C GLU A 123 10.96 0.89 -12.49
N ALA A 124 10.91 2.06 -11.83
CA ALA A 124 9.74 2.46 -11.04
C ALA A 124 8.58 2.89 -11.93
N THR A 125 7.44 2.28 -11.75
CA THR A 125 6.21 2.55 -12.51
C THR A 125 5.26 3.57 -11.83
N GLY A 126 5.63 4.06 -10.65
CA GLY A 126 4.78 4.92 -9.82
C GLY A 126 4.37 6.22 -10.53
N ARG A 127 5.32 6.90 -11.16
CA ARG A 127 5.11 8.16 -11.87
C ARG A 127 4.15 8.00 -13.06
N ASP A 128 4.35 6.94 -13.85
CA ASP A 128 3.52 6.68 -15.04
C ASP A 128 2.12 6.24 -14.66
N ARG A 129 2.00 5.43 -13.59
CA ARG A 129 0.70 5.05 -13.06
C ARG A 129 -0.10 6.26 -12.56
N ASN A 130 0.56 7.26 -11.98
CA ASN A 130 -0.10 8.47 -11.52
C ASN A 130 -0.68 9.34 -12.65
N LYS A 131 -0.16 9.19 -13.88
CA LYS A 131 -0.67 9.86 -15.08
C LYS A 131 -1.90 9.17 -15.71
N LYS A 132 -2.21 7.95 -15.26
CA LYS A 132 -3.32 7.18 -15.81
C LYS A 132 -4.63 7.53 -15.08
N ILE A 133 -5.72 7.62 -15.83
CA ILE A 133 -7.08 7.77 -15.31
C ILE A 133 -7.74 6.40 -15.35
N GLY A 134 -8.21 5.88 -14.20
CA GLY A 134 -8.85 4.57 -14.13
C GLY A 134 -7.99 3.38 -14.59
N GLY A 135 -6.64 3.54 -14.61
CA GLY A 135 -5.72 2.51 -15.09
C GLY A 135 -5.41 2.55 -16.57
N HIS A 136 -6.07 3.41 -17.35
CA HIS A 136 -5.83 3.63 -18.77
C HIS A 136 -5.07 4.95 -18.98
N LYS A 137 -4.28 5.07 -20.08
CA LYS A 137 -3.81 6.37 -20.54
C LYS A 137 -5.05 7.18 -20.90
N SER A 138 -5.15 8.44 -20.45
CA SER A 138 -6.10 9.39 -21.05
C SER A 138 -5.73 9.44 -22.52
N GLY A 139 -6.67 9.10 -23.39
CA GLY A 139 -6.44 9.18 -24.83
C GLY A 139 -5.92 10.55 -25.20
N GLU A 140 -4.86 10.58 -26.00
CA GLU A 140 -4.52 11.70 -26.83
C GLU A 140 -5.57 11.84 -27.91
#